data_db1540310feb83ebad4e3c3669e6e9dc
#
_entry.id   db1540310feb83ebad4e3c3669e6e9dc
#
_cell.length_a   1.000
_cell.length_b   1.000
_cell.length_c   1.000
_cell.angle_alpha   90.00
_cell.angle_beta   90.00
_cell.angle_gamma   90.00
#
_symmetry.space_group_name_H-M   'P 1'
#
loop_
_entity.id
_entity.type
_entity.pdbx_description
1 polymer ?
#
loop_
_entity_poly.entity_id
_entity_poly.type
_entity_poly.pdbx_seq_one_letter_code
_entity_poly.pdbx_strand_id
1 'polypeptide(L)'
;QSLSSAASDVYKRQVVTPHNPFKNKSSLLDNHHRFEMVYKATENYSKIKPSDVEFKLPQPNYTIYTLAHLTDLYPDKEFSLIMGEDNLKSFHKWKNFETILEHHQIYVYPRISDGNPDIPLVNHKKINKIEAPVVQISSTMIRNGIKSGKNIQPLLSKEVWEYIDEMNFYRK
;
A
#
# COMPACT_ATOMS: atom_id res chain seq x y z
N GLN A 1 32.45 23.55 8.27
CA GLN A 1 31.98 22.43 7.44
C GLN A 1 30.47 22.55 7.30
N SER A 2 30.03 23.05 6.15
CA SER A 2 28.62 22.99 5.79
C SER A 2 28.26 21.54 5.52
N LEU A 3 27.62 20.90 6.48
CA LEU A 3 26.83 19.71 6.19
C LEU A 3 25.68 20.16 5.29
N SER A 4 25.89 20.09 3.99
CA SER A 4 24.82 20.03 3.02
C SER A 4 23.99 18.80 3.38
N SER A 5 22.97 18.97 4.21
CA SER A 5 21.87 18.03 4.27
C SER A 5 21.16 18.16 2.93
N ALA A 6 21.59 17.39 1.94
CA ALA A 6 20.71 17.04 0.86
C ALA A 6 19.51 16.38 1.55
N ALA A 7 18.45 17.17 1.76
CA ALA A 7 17.18 16.64 2.20
C ALA A 7 16.84 15.56 1.18
N SER A 8 16.97 14.30 1.58
CA SER A 8 16.66 13.18 0.69
C SER A 8 15.20 13.36 0.29
N ASP A 9 14.95 13.63 -0.97
CA ASP A 9 13.59 13.75 -1.50
C ASP A 9 12.89 12.39 -1.39
N VAL A 10 12.27 12.17 -0.24
CA VAL A 10 11.51 10.95 0.02
C VAL A 10 10.15 11.08 -0.63
N TYR A 11 9.89 10.23 -1.61
CA TYR A 11 8.60 10.12 -2.27
C TYR A 11 7.96 8.77 -1.95
N LYS A 12 6.65 8.78 -1.69
CA LYS A 12 5.86 7.57 -1.57
C LYS A 12 5.24 7.23 -2.93
N ARG A 13 5.49 6.02 -3.42
CA ARG A 13 4.77 5.43 -4.56
C ARG A 13 3.66 4.53 -4.03
N GLN A 14 2.42 4.89 -4.34
CA GLN A 14 1.26 4.05 -4.04
C GLN A 14 1.01 3.12 -5.23
N VAL A 15 1.56 1.93 -5.18
CA VAL A 15 1.42 0.93 -6.24
C VAL A 15 0.04 0.30 -6.19
N VAL A 16 -0.64 0.27 -7.35
CA VAL A 16 -1.92 -0.44 -7.51
C VAL A 16 -1.63 -1.83 -8.06
N THR A 17 -1.89 -2.86 -7.28
CA THR A 17 -1.61 -4.25 -7.61
C THR A 17 -2.80 -4.89 -8.35
N PRO A 18 -2.66 -5.33 -9.62
CA PRO A 18 -3.72 -6.03 -10.35
C PRO A 18 -4.16 -7.33 -9.70
N HIS A 19 -3.21 -8.15 -9.28
CA HIS A 19 -3.48 -9.45 -8.68
C HIS A 19 -2.51 -9.76 -7.54
N ASN A 20 -2.94 -9.53 -6.31
CA ASN A 20 -2.23 -9.98 -5.13
C ASN A 20 -2.47 -11.50 -4.95
N PRO A 21 -1.43 -12.34 -4.86
CA PRO A 21 -1.56 -13.80 -4.77
C PRO A 21 -2.31 -14.28 -3.52
N PHE A 22 -2.39 -13.46 -2.48
CA PHE A 22 -3.08 -13.77 -1.22
C PHE A 22 -4.53 -13.27 -1.18
N LYS A 23 -5.05 -12.67 -2.25
CA LYS A 23 -6.41 -12.10 -2.29
C LYS A 23 -7.23 -12.67 -3.44
N ASN A 24 -8.52 -12.87 -3.18
CA ASN A 24 -9.46 -13.28 -4.23
C ASN A 24 -9.69 -12.09 -5.19
N LYS A 25 -9.49 -12.33 -6.49
CA LYS A 25 -9.62 -11.34 -7.55
C LYS A 25 -11.09 -10.99 -7.86
N SER A 26 -12.03 -11.90 -7.59
CA SER A 26 -13.43 -11.78 -8.03
C SER A 26 -14.20 -10.59 -7.42
N SER A 27 -13.70 -9.98 -6.35
CA SER A 27 -14.35 -8.85 -5.68
C SER A 27 -13.70 -7.49 -5.96
N LEU A 28 -12.70 -7.44 -6.84
CA LEU A 28 -11.97 -6.20 -7.15
C LEU A 28 -12.59 -5.50 -8.34
N LEU A 29 -12.72 -4.17 -8.24
CA LEU A 29 -12.97 -3.33 -9.40
C LEU A 29 -11.82 -3.45 -10.41
N ASP A 30 -12.11 -3.05 -11.66
CA ASP A 30 -11.10 -2.93 -12.69
C ASP A 30 -9.87 -2.11 -12.23
N ASN A 31 -8.72 -2.49 -12.73
CA ASN A 31 -7.44 -1.88 -12.32
C ASN A 31 -7.41 -0.37 -12.58
N HIS A 32 -7.99 0.09 -13.68
CA HIS A 32 -8.01 1.51 -14.02
C HIS A 32 -8.88 2.31 -13.06
N HIS A 33 -10.03 1.79 -12.65
CA HIS A 33 -10.86 2.44 -11.64
C HIS A 33 -10.18 2.51 -10.28
N ARG A 34 -9.46 1.46 -9.89
CA ARG A 34 -8.68 1.46 -8.64
C ARG A 34 -7.51 2.43 -8.70
N PHE A 35 -6.84 2.53 -9.85
CA PHE A 35 -5.79 3.50 -10.08
C PHE A 35 -6.32 4.92 -10.02
N GLU A 36 -7.45 5.19 -10.67
CA GLU A 36 -8.10 6.50 -10.65
C GLU A 36 -8.48 6.95 -9.25
N MET A 37 -9.01 6.05 -8.40
CA MET A 37 -9.28 6.37 -7.00
C MET A 37 -8.00 6.73 -6.23
N VAL A 38 -6.88 6.03 -6.47
CA VAL A 38 -5.60 6.36 -5.84
C VAL A 38 -5.07 7.69 -6.36
N TYR A 39 -5.20 7.97 -7.66
CA TYR A 39 -4.82 9.24 -8.25
C TYR A 39 -5.57 10.40 -7.59
N LYS A 40 -6.91 10.33 -7.55
CA LYS A 40 -7.76 11.33 -6.90
C LYS A 40 -7.45 11.50 -5.40
N ALA A 41 -7.14 10.42 -4.70
CA ALA A 41 -6.76 10.48 -3.29
C ALA A 41 -5.40 11.15 -3.05
N THR A 42 -4.55 11.22 -4.07
CA THR A 42 -3.15 11.65 -3.90
C THR A 42 -2.76 12.87 -4.73
N GLU A 43 -3.61 13.37 -5.62
CA GLU A 43 -3.29 14.46 -6.55
C GLU A 43 -2.85 15.76 -5.86
N ASN A 44 -3.37 16.04 -4.66
CA ASN A 44 -3.03 17.21 -3.87
C ASN A 44 -1.78 17.03 -2.97
N TYR A 45 -1.10 15.87 -3.04
CA TYR A 45 0.08 15.58 -2.24
C TYR A 45 1.33 15.54 -3.12
N SER A 46 2.21 16.51 -2.95
CA SER A 46 3.45 16.63 -3.75
C SER A 46 4.39 15.44 -3.64
N LYS A 47 4.41 14.77 -2.46
CA LYS A 47 5.32 13.65 -2.15
C LYS A 47 4.68 12.26 -2.22
N ILE A 48 3.44 12.15 -2.68
CA ILE A 48 2.75 10.86 -2.86
C ILE A 48 2.34 10.77 -4.33
N LYS A 49 2.69 9.67 -4.98
CA LYS A 49 2.34 9.46 -6.39
C LYS A 49 1.74 8.06 -6.59
N PRO A 50 0.63 7.95 -7.32
CA PRO A 50 0.11 6.66 -7.75
C PRO A 50 1.09 6.00 -8.72
N SER A 51 1.08 4.68 -8.78
CA SER A 51 1.91 3.93 -9.72
C SER A 51 1.17 2.71 -10.24
N ASP A 52 1.14 2.59 -11.56
CA ASP A 52 0.59 1.48 -12.33
C ASP A 52 1.68 0.48 -12.77
N VAL A 53 2.86 0.57 -12.18
CA VAL A 53 4.05 -0.21 -12.57
C VAL A 53 3.77 -1.71 -12.67
N GLU A 54 2.88 -2.25 -11.84
CA GLU A 54 2.52 -3.66 -11.86
C GLU A 54 1.53 -4.05 -12.95
N PHE A 55 0.93 -3.09 -13.67
CA PHE A 55 -0.02 -3.40 -14.75
C PHE A 55 0.63 -4.13 -15.92
N LYS A 56 1.92 -3.87 -16.13
CA LYS A 56 2.73 -4.48 -17.20
C LYS A 56 3.57 -5.68 -16.72
N LEU A 57 3.57 -5.97 -15.42
CA LEU A 57 4.31 -7.10 -14.86
C LEU A 57 3.48 -8.40 -14.93
N PRO A 58 4.15 -9.55 -15.00
CA PRO A 58 3.48 -10.86 -14.96
C PRO A 58 2.64 -11.04 -13.69
N GLN A 59 1.45 -11.61 -13.85
CA GLN A 59 0.56 -11.94 -12.75
C GLN A 59 0.68 -13.41 -12.35
N PRO A 60 0.50 -13.76 -11.07
CA PRO A 60 0.23 -12.87 -9.94
C PRO A 60 1.41 -11.97 -9.59
N ASN A 61 1.12 -10.74 -9.12
CA ASN A 61 2.14 -9.75 -8.81
C ASN A 61 2.80 -10.06 -7.46
N TYR A 62 4.11 -10.27 -7.47
CA TYR A 62 4.91 -10.47 -6.27
C TYR A 62 5.78 -9.24 -5.99
N THR A 63 5.79 -8.77 -4.76
CA THR A 63 6.52 -7.56 -4.33
C THR A 63 8.00 -7.58 -4.71
N ILE A 64 8.65 -8.74 -4.64
CA ILE A 64 10.07 -8.87 -5.05
C ILE A 64 10.28 -8.47 -6.52
N TYR A 65 9.38 -8.85 -7.43
CA TYR A 65 9.51 -8.49 -8.85
C TYR A 65 9.22 -7.01 -9.09
N THR A 66 8.28 -6.43 -8.34
CA THR A 66 8.00 -5.00 -8.37
C THR A 66 9.19 -4.18 -7.92
N LEU A 67 9.82 -4.58 -6.81
CA LEU A 67 11.02 -3.92 -6.28
C LEU A 67 12.19 -4.03 -7.25
N ALA A 68 12.46 -5.23 -7.81
CA ALA A 68 13.50 -5.43 -8.81
C ALA A 68 13.29 -4.52 -10.03
N HIS A 69 12.07 -4.51 -10.58
CA HIS A 69 11.73 -3.67 -11.73
C HIS A 69 11.86 -2.17 -11.44
N LEU A 70 11.46 -1.73 -10.25
CA LEU A 70 11.65 -0.33 -9.84
C LEU A 70 13.11 0.04 -9.67
N THR A 71 13.94 -0.87 -9.16
CA THR A 71 15.39 -0.67 -9.02
C THR A 71 16.05 -0.55 -10.40
N ASP A 72 15.64 -1.37 -11.36
CA ASP A 72 16.13 -1.29 -12.74
C ASP A 72 15.73 0.02 -13.43
N LEU A 73 14.50 0.48 -13.21
CA LEU A 73 14.01 1.74 -13.79
C LEU A 73 14.64 2.99 -13.16
N TYR A 74 15.03 2.91 -11.90
CA TYR A 74 15.55 4.04 -11.12
C TYR A 74 16.80 3.63 -10.34
N PRO A 75 17.92 3.38 -11.01
CA PRO A 75 19.14 2.84 -10.37
C PRO A 75 19.74 3.77 -9.31
N ASP A 76 19.46 5.07 -9.40
CA ASP A 76 19.92 6.08 -8.43
C ASP A 76 19.01 6.23 -7.21
N LYS A 77 17.96 5.40 -7.07
CA LYS A 77 16.99 5.46 -5.99
C LYS A 77 17.03 4.22 -5.12
N GLU A 78 16.93 4.44 -3.82
CA GLU A 78 16.74 3.36 -2.86
C GLU A 78 15.24 3.18 -2.58
N PHE A 79 14.78 1.95 -2.66
CA PHE A 79 13.39 1.59 -2.38
C PHE A 79 13.26 0.95 -1.02
N SER A 80 12.30 1.45 -0.24
CA SER A 80 11.87 0.87 1.02
C SER A 80 10.40 0.45 0.92
N LEU A 81 10.01 -0.58 1.65
CA LEU A 81 8.64 -1.06 1.68
C LEU A 81 7.90 -0.48 2.89
N ILE A 82 6.67 -0.03 2.69
CA ILE A 82 5.77 0.39 3.77
C ILE A 82 4.62 -0.61 3.85
N MET A 83 4.36 -1.15 5.04
CA MET A 83 3.25 -2.08 5.25
C MET A 83 2.60 -1.91 6.62
N GLY A 84 1.38 -2.41 6.76
CA GLY A 84 0.74 -2.55 8.07
C GLY A 84 1.24 -3.79 8.81
N GLU A 85 1.12 -3.80 10.11
CA GLU A 85 1.51 -4.91 10.99
C GLU A 85 0.80 -6.22 10.64
N ASP A 86 -0.43 -6.15 10.12
CA ASP A 86 -1.18 -7.29 9.60
C ASP A 86 -0.47 -8.00 8.44
N ASN A 87 0.24 -7.26 7.59
CA ASN A 87 1.04 -7.83 6.52
C ASN A 87 2.35 -8.43 7.04
N LEU A 88 2.98 -7.82 8.06
CA LEU A 88 4.19 -8.34 8.65
C LEU A 88 3.98 -9.74 9.24
N LYS A 89 2.82 -10.01 9.86
CA LYS A 89 2.46 -11.35 10.38
C LYS A 89 2.61 -12.46 9.33
N SER A 90 2.30 -12.16 8.08
CA SER A 90 2.37 -13.12 6.98
C SER A 90 3.55 -12.91 6.03
N PHE A 91 4.44 -11.95 6.33
CA PHE A 91 5.54 -11.56 5.44
C PHE A 91 6.51 -12.70 5.14
N HIS A 92 6.74 -13.59 6.12
CA HIS A 92 7.57 -14.80 5.94
C HIS A 92 7.03 -15.79 4.88
N LYS A 93 5.77 -15.60 4.44
CA LYS A 93 5.14 -16.39 3.34
C LYS A 93 5.26 -15.70 1.98
N TRP A 94 5.80 -14.48 1.94
CA TRP A 94 5.94 -13.78 0.68
C TRP A 94 7.09 -14.37 -0.14
N LYS A 95 6.92 -14.36 -1.45
CA LYS A 95 7.94 -14.89 -2.35
C LYS A 95 9.28 -14.16 -2.16
N ASN A 96 10.33 -14.92 -1.91
CA ASN A 96 11.68 -14.44 -1.69
C ASN A 96 11.75 -13.29 -0.64
N PHE A 97 11.05 -13.46 0.48
CA PHE A 97 10.99 -12.45 1.53
C PHE A 97 12.37 -12.17 2.14
N GLU A 98 13.26 -13.18 2.19
CA GLU A 98 14.64 -13.03 2.65
C GLU A 98 15.40 -12.04 1.76
N THR A 99 15.26 -12.15 0.43
CA THR A 99 15.88 -11.22 -0.53
C THR A 99 15.33 -9.80 -0.34
N ILE A 100 14.03 -9.65 -0.06
CA ILE A 100 13.47 -8.33 0.27
C ILE A 100 14.13 -7.77 1.53
N LEU A 101 14.28 -8.58 2.59
CA LEU A 101 14.94 -8.17 3.83
C LEU A 101 16.42 -7.84 3.64
N GLU A 102 17.11 -8.53 2.74
CA GLU A 102 18.53 -8.28 2.46
C GLU A 102 18.74 -6.89 1.84
N HIS A 103 17.90 -6.51 0.88
CA HIS A 103 18.12 -5.33 0.05
C HIS A 103 17.32 -4.11 0.44
N HIS A 104 16.18 -4.26 1.13
CA HIS A 104 15.24 -3.16 1.38
C HIS A 104 14.95 -2.95 2.87
N GLN A 105 14.77 -1.70 3.28
CA GLN A 105 14.20 -1.36 4.59
C GLN A 105 12.69 -1.56 4.54
N ILE A 106 12.11 -2.01 5.64
CA ILE A 106 10.66 -2.19 5.78
C ILE A 106 10.18 -1.30 6.92
N TYR A 107 9.23 -0.42 6.62
CA TYR A 107 8.57 0.44 7.58
C TYR A 107 7.19 -0.12 7.90
N VAL A 108 6.94 -0.39 9.18
CA VAL A 108 5.72 -1.04 9.64
C VAL A 108 4.93 -0.09 10.53
N TYR A 109 3.73 0.26 10.12
CA TYR A 109 2.85 1.05 10.96
C TYR A 109 1.86 0.18 11.74
N PRO A 110 1.47 0.62 12.96
CA PRO A 110 0.66 -0.17 13.86
C PRO A 110 -0.76 -0.38 13.33
N ARG A 111 -1.31 -1.54 13.61
CA ARG A 111 -2.74 -1.88 13.43
C ARG A 111 -3.29 -2.36 14.75
N ILE A 112 -4.59 -2.13 15.01
CA ILE A 112 -5.23 -2.81 16.12
C ILE A 112 -5.29 -4.29 15.79
N SER A 113 -4.67 -5.08 16.65
CA SER A 113 -4.78 -6.53 16.62
C SER A 113 -5.33 -7.00 17.95
N ASP A 114 -6.28 -7.92 17.91
CA ASP A 114 -6.78 -8.57 19.10
C ASP A 114 -5.66 -9.46 19.69
N GLY A 115 -5.10 -9.02 20.82
CA GLY A 115 -3.99 -9.69 21.49
C GLY A 115 -2.61 -9.20 21.06
N ASN A 116 -1.58 -9.71 21.72
CA ASN A 116 -0.17 -9.45 21.40
C ASN A 116 0.41 -10.68 20.66
N PRO A 117 0.11 -10.84 19.35
CA PRO A 117 0.59 -12.00 18.63
C PRO A 117 2.12 -11.92 18.51
N ASP A 118 2.77 -13.06 18.65
CA ASP A 118 4.15 -13.19 18.23
C ASP A 118 4.22 -12.93 16.72
N ILE A 119 4.80 -11.77 16.36
CA ILE A 119 4.94 -11.36 14.96
C ILE A 119 6.33 -11.80 14.50
N PRO A 120 6.42 -12.78 13.60
CA PRO A 120 7.68 -13.22 13.07
C PRO A 120 8.48 -12.03 12.49
N LEU A 121 9.79 -12.04 12.67
CA LEU A 121 10.73 -11.05 12.12
C LEU A 121 10.60 -9.63 12.70
N VAL A 122 9.74 -9.39 13.68
CA VAL A 122 9.48 -8.04 14.22
C VAL A 122 10.73 -7.34 14.75
N ASN A 123 11.73 -8.10 15.18
CA ASN A 123 13.01 -7.62 15.71
C ASN A 123 14.14 -7.67 14.66
N HIS A 124 13.83 -7.93 13.39
CA HIS A 124 14.84 -7.95 12.34
C HIS A 124 15.38 -6.55 12.07
N LYS A 125 16.71 -6.41 11.88
CA LYS A 125 17.41 -5.11 11.72
C LYS A 125 16.91 -4.22 10.57
N LYS A 126 16.26 -4.80 9.57
CA LYS A 126 15.68 -4.09 8.42
C LYS A 126 14.20 -3.71 8.64
N ILE A 127 13.61 -4.09 9.77
CA ILE A 127 12.21 -3.78 10.10
C ILE A 127 12.17 -2.63 11.08
N ASN A 128 11.54 -1.54 10.66
CA ASN A 128 11.42 -0.30 11.40
C ASN A 128 9.96 -0.09 11.79
N LYS A 129 9.65 -0.21 13.07
CA LYS A 129 8.31 0.14 13.57
C LYS A 129 8.14 1.65 13.59
N ILE A 130 7.02 2.12 13.06
CA ILE A 130 6.66 3.53 13.04
C ILE A 130 5.70 3.81 14.20
N GLU A 131 5.97 4.84 14.96
CA GLU A 131 5.00 5.38 15.91
C GLU A 131 4.02 6.28 15.15
N ALA A 132 2.77 5.84 15.05
CA ALA A 132 1.72 6.59 14.37
C ALA A 132 0.36 6.33 15.03
N PRO A 133 -0.58 7.28 14.93
CA PRO A 133 -1.95 7.05 15.37
C PRO A 133 -2.56 5.84 14.65
N VAL A 134 -3.23 4.98 15.40
CA VAL A 134 -3.89 3.82 14.83
C VAL A 134 -5.25 4.21 14.28
N VAL A 135 -5.46 3.98 12.98
CA VAL A 135 -6.70 4.27 12.27
C VAL A 135 -7.45 2.97 11.98
N GLN A 136 -8.65 2.85 12.53
CA GLN A 136 -9.52 1.66 12.37
C GLN A 136 -10.43 1.74 11.14
N ILE A 137 -9.92 2.22 10.02
CA ILE A 137 -10.68 2.26 8.77
C ILE A 137 -10.11 1.22 7.81
N SER A 138 -10.98 0.36 7.27
CA SER A 138 -10.58 -0.61 6.25
C SER A 138 -11.41 -0.46 4.98
N SER A 139 -10.83 -0.81 3.84
CA SER A 139 -11.56 -0.82 2.56
C SER A 139 -12.77 -1.74 2.58
N THR A 140 -12.72 -2.82 3.35
CA THR A 140 -13.88 -3.74 3.51
C THR A 140 -15.01 -3.06 4.26
N MET A 141 -14.70 -2.33 5.35
CA MET A 141 -15.70 -1.54 6.10
C MET A 141 -16.36 -0.49 5.20
N ILE A 142 -15.56 0.24 4.41
CA ILE A 142 -16.06 1.24 3.45
C ILE A 142 -17.01 0.60 2.44
N ARG A 143 -16.59 -0.47 1.76
CA ARG A 143 -17.42 -1.14 0.74
C ARG A 143 -18.72 -1.68 1.33
N ASN A 144 -18.67 -2.30 2.50
CA ASN A 144 -19.86 -2.80 3.19
C ASN A 144 -20.77 -1.66 3.63
N GLY A 145 -20.22 -0.52 4.05
CA GLY A 145 -20.97 0.68 4.38
C GLY A 145 -21.76 1.21 3.17
N ILE A 146 -21.11 1.32 2.00
CA ILE A 146 -21.77 1.75 0.75
C ILE A 146 -22.89 0.76 0.38
N LYS A 147 -22.59 -0.53 0.38
CA LYS A 147 -23.57 -1.58 0.05
C LYS A 147 -24.79 -1.55 0.99
N SER A 148 -24.61 -1.19 2.24
CA SER A 148 -25.66 -1.09 3.25
C SER A 148 -26.34 0.28 3.28
N GLY A 149 -26.06 1.19 2.35
CA GLY A 149 -26.62 2.54 2.32
C GLY A 149 -26.22 3.44 3.49
N LYS A 150 -25.12 3.11 4.20
CA LYS A 150 -24.64 3.95 5.31
C LYS A 150 -23.89 5.17 4.76
N ASN A 151 -24.00 6.30 5.45
CA ASN A 151 -23.18 7.47 5.12
C ASN A 151 -21.73 7.25 5.56
N ILE A 152 -20.86 6.91 4.60
CA ILE A 152 -19.43 6.71 4.82
C ILE A 152 -18.60 7.82 4.17
N GLN A 153 -19.25 8.82 3.57
CA GLN A 153 -18.57 9.94 2.91
C GLN A 153 -17.51 10.62 3.79
N PRO A 154 -17.73 10.85 5.12
CA PRO A 154 -16.73 11.48 5.96
C PRO A 154 -15.43 10.66 6.15
N LEU A 155 -15.41 9.39 5.73
CA LEU A 155 -14.27 8.49 5.84
C LEU A 155 -13.38 8.44 4.58
N LEU A 156 -13.75 9.20 3.55
CA LEU A 156 -13.06 9.27 2.27
C LEU A 156 -12.72 10.73 1.93
N SER A 157 -11.72 10.93 1.07
CA SER A 157 -11.55 12.25 0.46
C SER A 157 -12.75 12.56 -0.44
N LYS A 158 -13.05 13.85 -0.60
CA LYS A 158 -14.15 14.33 -1.43
C LYS A 158 -14.07 13.76 -2.85
N GLU A 159 -12.91 13.83 -3.45
CA GLU A 159 -12.66 13.45 -4.84
C GLU A 159 -12.88 11.94 -5.05
N VAL A 160 -12.48 11.12 -4.09
CA VAL A 160 -12.70 9.67 -4.12
C VAL A 160 -14.17 9.35 -3.93
N TRP A 161 -14.85 10.02 -3.00
CA TRP A 161 -16.30 9.81 -2.79
C TRP A 161 -17.11 10.18 -4.03
N GLU A 162 -16.86 11.35 -4.63
CA GLU A 162 -17.56 11.80 -5.84
C GLU A 162 -17.39 10.80 -6.98
N TYR A 163 -16.19 10.27 -7.17
CA TYR A 163 -15.92 9.25 -8.19
C TYR A 163 -16.67 7.93 -7.92
N ILE A 164 -16.67 7.45 -6.68
CA ILE A 164 -17.43 6.25 -6.28
C ILE A 164 -18.91 6.44 -6.52
N ASP A 165 -19.45 7.61 -6.19
CA ASP A 165 -20.87 7.95 -6.32
C ASP A 165 -21.29 8.04 -7.78
N GLU A 166 -20.55 8.78 -8.60
CA GLU A 166 -20.77 8.93 -10.05
C GLU A 166 -20.78 7.59 -10.78
N MET A 167 -19.82 6.72 -10.46
CA MET A 167 -19.66 5.42 -11.08
C MET A 167 -20.56 4.33 -10.46
N ASN A 168 -21.33 4.65 -9.44
CA ASN A 168 -22.19 3.72 -8.69
C ASN A 168 -21.44 2.47 -8.16
N PHE A 169 -20.17 2.60 -7.77
CA PHE A 169 -19.40 1.49 -7.27
C PHE A 169 -19.88 0.98 -5.90
N TYR A 170 -19.77 -0.32 -5.70
CA TYR A 170 -20.05 -1.04 -4.45
C TYR A 170 -21.50 -0.98 -3.95
N ARG A 171 -22.45 -0.54 -4.73
CA ARG A 171 -23.88 -0.44 -4.34
C ARG A 171 -24.68 -1.73 -4.51
N LYS A 172 -24.09 -2.75 -5.17
CA LYS A 172 -24.70 -4.07 -5.41
C LYS A 172 -24.06 -5.16 -4.56
#